data_592a7c6390e23fbe43d4924ec1e2dabf
#
_entry.id   592a7c6390e23fbe43d4924ec1e2dabf
#
_cell.length_a   1.000
_cell.length_b   1.000
_cell.length_c   1.000
_cell.angle_alpha   90.00
_cell.angle_beta   90.00
_cell.angle_gamma   90.00
#
_symmetry.space_group_name_H-M   'P 1'
#
loop_
_entity.id
_entity.type
_entity.pdbx_description
1 polymer ?
#
loop_
_entity_poly.entity_id
_entity_poly.type
_entity_poly.pdbx_seq_one_letter_code
_entity_poly.pdbx_strand_id
1 'polypeptide(L)'
;MKVFYNLQRCVGFLVLFSILLAACVNHISEEEEAGVIVNDGNIPLKIIADIHEVANTRVANNTFEKGDEVGLFALAGSTTIQEERYADNLHFVRSADGEFIADESVYYPDDGVTLNLISYYPYREEGVAMGESKMPVSIETEQNIPVNYSHSDFLVATKEDVLASQEAVSLTYNHKFFRLKIALVSG
;
A
#
# COMPACT_ATOMS: atom_id res chain seq x y z
N MET A 1 57.13 -41.49 39.48
CA MET A 1 57.27 -40.08 38.94
C MET A 1 56.97 -39.95 37.45
N LYS A 2 57.23 -40.91 36.58
CA LYS A 2 56.96 -40.82 35.12
C LYS A 2 55.46 -40.90 34.75
N VAL A 3 54.64 -41.58 35.53
CA VAL A 3 53.20 -41.75 35.25
C VAL A 3 52.43 -40.45 35.49
N PHE A 4 52.78 -39.68 36.48
CA PHE A 4 52.16 -38.39 36.78
C PHE A 4 52.43 -37.34 35.70
N TYR A 5 53.58 -37.33 35.09
CA TYR A 5 53.98 -36.39 34.07
C TYR A 5 53.21 -36.62 32.76
N ASN A 6 52.90 -37.87 32.43
CA ASN A 6 52.08 -38.17 31.25
C ASN A 6 50.60 -37.85 31.42
N LEU A 7 50.04 -37.98 32.63
CA LEU A 7 48.65 -37.63 32.91
C LEU A 7 48.44 -36.13 32.82
N GLN A 8 49.42 -35.35 33.30
CA GLN A 8 49.32 -33.89 33.25
C GLN A 8 49.40 -33.32 31.80
N ARG A 9 50.17 -34.00 30.92
CA ARG A 9 50.21 -33.64 29.47
C ARG A 9 48.96 -34.05 28.74
N CYS A 10 48.34 -35.17 29.07
CA CYS A 10 47.02 -35.53 28.45
C CYS A 10 45.89 -34.64 28.88
N VAL A 11 45.83 -34.23 30.13
CA VAL A 11 44.78 -33.28 30.62
C VAL A 11 44.97 -31.92 30.01
N GLY A 12 46.23 -31.42 29.89
CA GLY A 12 46.52 -30.15 29.23
C GLY A 12 46.13 -30.13 27.74
N PHE A 13 46.33 -31.25 27.03
CA PHE A 13 45.96 -31.37 25.62
C PHE A 13 44.45 -31.48 25.41
N LEU A 14 43.73 -32.13 26.33
CA LEU A 14 42.27 -32.25 26.30
C LEU A 14 41.56 -30.91 26.59
N VAL A 15 42.11 -30.10 27.50
CA VAL A 15 41.59 -28.76 27.80
C VAL A 15 41.85 -27.78 26.64
N LEU A 16 43.04 -27.88 25.99
CA LEU A 16 43.34 -27.06 24.82
C LEU A 16 42.46 -27.42 23.60
N PHE A 17 42.11 -28.69 23.44
CA PHE A 17 41.26 -29.15 22.33
C PHE A 17 39.80 -28.78 22.53
N SER A 18 39.31 -28.71 23.76
CA SER A 18 37.95 -28.24 24.05
C SER A 18 37.77 -26.74 23.88
N ILE A 19 38.82 -25.94 24.01
CA ILE A 19 38.77 -24.48 23.76
C ILE A 19 38.76 -24.18 22.25
N LEU A 20 39.37 -25.03 21.40
CA LEU A 20 39.38 -24.87 19.94
C LEU A 20 38.05 -25.25 19.28
N LEU A 21 37.17 -26.03 19.95
CA LEU A 21 35.87 -26.39 19.43
C LEU A 21 34.77 -25.33 19.74
N ALA A 22 35.05 -24.37 20.64
CA ALA A 22 34.13 -23.29 20.97
C ALA A 22 34.25 -22.06 20.03
N ALA A 23 35.19 -22.05 19.09
CA ALA A 23 35.47 -20.92 18.20
C ALA A 23 34.84 -21.04 16.80
N CYS A 24 34.02 -22.07 16.54
CA CYS A 24 33.39 -22.29 15.23
C CYS A 24 31.85 -22.18 15.24
N VAL A 25 31.28 -21.49 16.21
CA VAL A 25 29.82 -21.19 16.20
C VAL A 25 29.64 -19.71 16.41
N ASN A 26 30.00 -18.90 15.42
CA ASN A 26 29.49 -17.55 15.24
C ASN A 26 29.83 -17.03 13.84
N HIS A 27 29.36 -17.74 12.82
CA HIS A 27 29.05 -17.15 11.52
C HIS A 27 27.85 -17.91 10.96
N ILE A 28 26.73 -17.80 11.67
CA ILE A 28 25.44 -17.80 10.99
C ILE A 28 25.39 -16.42 10.40
N SER A 29 25.62 -16.30 9.10
CA SER A 29 25.07 -15.22 8.33
C SER A 29 23.58 -15.23 8.68
N GLU A 30 23.12 -14.24 9.42
CA GLU A 30 21.75 -13.84 9.41
C GLU A 30 21.48 -13.47 7.94
N GLU A 31 21.09 -14.45 7.12
CA GLU A 31 20.15 -14.16 6.09
C GLU A 31 18.98 -13.56 6.88
N GLU A 32 18.77 -12.26 6.74
CA GLU A 32 17.51 -11.64 7.09
C GLU A 32 16.45 -12.42 6.29
N GLU A 33 15.92 -13.48 6.91
CA GLU A 33 14.57 -13.91 6.56
C GLU A 33 13.76 -12.65 6.70
N ALA A 34 13.29 -12.12 5.56
CA ALA A 34 12.31 -11.05 5.53
C ALA A 34 11.23 -11.50 6.52
N GLY A 35 11.28 -10.90 7.71
CA GLY A 35 10.49 -11.38 8.83
C GLY A 35 9.05 -11.36 8.37
N VAL A 36 8.44 -12.54 8.35
CA VAL A 36 6.98 -12.64 8.17
C VAL A 36 6.41 -11.79 9.30
N ILE A 37 5.94 -10.61 8.96
CA ILE A 37 5.26 -9.75 9.92
C ILE A 37 3.98 -10.50 10.26
N VAL A 38 3.98 -11.16 11.42
CA VAL A 38 2.76 -11.74 11.96
C VAL A 38 1.88 -10.55 12.33
N ASN A 39 0.88 -10.29 11.52
CA ASN A 39 -0.12 -9.27 11.82
C ASN A 39 -1.04 -9.84 12.91
N ASP A 40 -1.05 -9.17 14.06
CA ASP A 40 -1.96 -9.46 15.19
C ASP A 40 -3.28 -8.65 15.07
N GLY A 41 -3.64 -8.22 13.87
CA GLY A 41 -4.84 -7.40 13.60
C GLY A 41 -4.66 -5.92 13.95
N ASN A 42 -3.45 -5.48 14.27
CA ASN A 42 -3.19 -4.12 14.77
C ASN A 42 -2.41 -3.22 13.78
N ILE A 43 -2.08 -3.71 12.58
CA ILE A 43 -1.40 -2.89 11.57
C ILE A 43 -2.44 -2.13 10.75
N PRO A 44 -2.52 -0.80 10.88
CA PRO A 44 -3.49 -0.02 10.12
C PRO A 44 -3.11 0.08 8.64
N LEU A 45 -4.11 -0.03 7.77
CA LEU A 45 -3.94 0.26 6.35
C LEU A 45 -3.81 1.77 6.14
N LYS A 46 -2.66 2.19 5.62
CA LYS A 46 -2.37 3.58 5.26
C LYS A 46 -2.13 3.68 3.76
N ILE A 47 -2.51 4.80 3.16
CA ILE A 47 -2.28 5.06 1.74
C ILE A 47 -1.58 6.41 1.53
N ILE A 48 -0.73 6.45 0.50
CA ILE A 48 -0.25 7.67 -0.16
C ILE A 48 -0.64 7.60 -1.62
N ALA A 49 -0.90 8.74 -2.22
CA ALA A 49 -1.46 8.79 -3.56
C ALA A 49 -0.74 9.80 -4.45
N ASP A 50 -0.42 9.35 -5.67
CA ASP A 50 0.11 10.15 -6.75
C ASP A 50 -0.77 10.01 -7.99
N ILE A 51 -0.82 11.03 -8.84
CA ILE A 51 -1.52 10.99 -10.11
C ILE A 51 -0.49 10.74 -11.22
N HIS A 52 -0.79 9.75 -12.08
CA HIS A 52 0.09 9.44 -13.21
C HIS A 52 0.15 10.61 -14.19
N GLU A 53 1.35 11.16 -14.41
CA GLU A 53 1.57 12.21 -15.39
C GLU A 53 1.48 11.65 -16.81
N VAL A 54 0.47 12.08 -17.56
CA VAL A 54 0.43 11.83 -19.00
C VAL A 54 1.14 12.98 -19.70
N ALA A 55 2.26 12.70 -20.34
CA ALA A 55 3.24 13.66 -20.88
C ALA A 55 2.70 14.71 -21.89
N ASN A 56 1.42 14.70 -22.24
CA ASN A 56 0.77 15.59 -23.21
C ASN A 56 -0.54 16.24 -22.79
N THR A 57 -0.98 16.06 -21.57
CA THR A 57 -2.13 16.79 -21.05
C THR A 57 -1.60 17.95 -20.21
N ARG A 58 -1.70 19.19 -20.74
CA ARG A 58 -1.52 20.42 -19.95
C ARG A 58 -2.72 20.57 -19.01
N VAL A 59 -2.87 19.68 -18.07
CA VAL A 59 -3.79 19.85 -16.96
C VAL A 59 -2.97 20.53 -15.86
N ALA A 60 -3.39 21.70 -15.46
CA ALA A 60 -2.93 22.31 -14.23
C ALA A 60 -3.32 21.33 -13.11
N ASN A 61 -2.34 20.95 -12.27
CA ASN A 61 -2.45 20.15 -11.06
C ASN A 61 -2.69 18.64 -11.26
N ASN A 62 -1.62 17.91 -11.67
CA ASN A 62 -1.54 16.45 -11.53
C ASN A 62 -1.21 16.04 -10.09
N THR A 63 -1.72 16.76 -9.10
CA THR A 63 -1.48 16.48 -7.68
C THR A 63 -2.77 16.65 -6.91
N PHE A 64 -3.01 15.76 -5.98
CA PHE A 64 -4.10 15.95 -5.03
C PHE A 64 -3.87 17.18 -4.15
N GLU A 65 -4.93 17.89 -3.83
CA GLU A 65 -4.91 19.05 -2.96
C GLU A 65 -5.46 18.69 -1.57
N LYS A 66 -5.20 19.54 -0.58
CA LYS A 66 -5.79 19.38 0.76
C LYS A 66 -7.31 19.38 0.67
N GLY A 67 -7.93 18.36 1.26
CA GLY A 67 -9.38 18.19 1.25
C GLY A 67 -9.89 17.37 0.08
N ASP A 68 -9.03 16.91 -0.83
CA ASP A 68 -9.42 15.91 -1.82
C ASP A 68 -9.81 14.60 -1.14
N GLU A 69 -10.89 14.00 -1.63
CA GLU A 69 -11.53 12.83 -1.03
C GLU A 69 -11.49 11.65 -2.00
N VAL A 70 -11.02 10.50 -1.50
CA VAL A 70 -10.95 9.26 -2.29
C VAL A 70 -11.72 8.15 -1.61
N GLY A 71 -12.32 7.27 -2.42
CA GLY A 71 -12.92 6.03 -1.97
C GLY A 71 -11.98 4.86 -2.15
N LEU A 72 -12.01 3.88 -1.24
CA LEU A 72 -11.19 2.68 -1.32
C LEU A 72 -11.99 1.44 -1.00
N PHE A 73 -11.87 0.43 -1.85
CA PHE A 73 -12.32 -0.93 -1.61
C PHE A 73 -11.11 -1.81 -1.35
N ALA A 74 -11.18 -2.66 -0.34
CA ALA A 74 -10.19 -3.70 -0.09
C ALA A 74 -10.83 -5.08 -0.24
N LEU A 75 -10.20 -5.94 -1.03
CA LEU A 75 -10.65 -7.29 -1.33
C LEU A 75 -9.64 -8.28 -0.77
N ALA A 76 -10.09 -9.24 0.02
CA ALA A 76 -9.19 -10.22 0.63
C ALA A 76 -8.90 -11.38 -0.34
N GLY A 77 -7.63 -11.70 -0.53
CA GLY A 77 -7.21 -12.79 -1.41
C GLY A 77 -7.70 -12.62 -2.85
N SER A 78 -8.42 -13.62 -3.37
CA SER A 78 -8.91 -13.66 -4.76
C SER A 78 -10.36 -13.20 -4.94
N THR A 79 -10.98 -12.55 -3.93
CA THR A 79 -12.35 -12.05 -4.06
C THR A 79 -12.45 -10.93 -5.11
N THR A 80 -13.62 -10.76 -5.68
CA THR A 80 -13.92 -9.70 -6.65
C THR A 80 -14.77 -8.60 -6.00
N ILE A 81 -14.83 -7.42 -6.61
CA ILE A 81 -15.60 -6.29 -6.07
C ILE A 81 -17.11 -6.56 -5.98
N GLN A 82 -17.62 -7.55 -6.71
CA GLN A 82 -19.02 -8.00 -6.67
C GLN A 82 -19.33 -8.88 -5.47
N GLU A 83 -18.30 -9.53 -4.90
CA GLU A 83 -18.41 -10.45 -3.78
C GLU A 83 -18.27 -9.71 -2.45
N GLU A 84 -18.11 -10.47 -1.37
CA GLU A 84 -17.85 -9.91 -0.05
C GLU A 84 -16.53 -9.12 -0.06
N ARG A 85 -16.57 -7.86 0.38
CA ARG A 85 -15.42 -6.97 0.45
C ARG A 85 -14.87 -6.98 1.87
N TYR A 86 -13.56 -7.02 2.00
CA TYR A 86 -12.89 -6.87 3.29
C TYR A 86 -13.15 -5.48 3.89
N ALA A 87 -13.07 -4.47 3.03
CA ALA A 87 -13.48 -3.12 3.36
C ALA A 87 -14.24 -2.51 2.18
N ASP A 88 -15.38 -1.90 2.47
CA ASP A 88 -16.31 -1.38 1.48
C ASP A 88 -16.33 0.15 1.51
N ASN A 89 -15.94 0.77 0.40
CA ASN A 89 -16.03 2.20 0.14
C ASN A 89 -15.51 3.11 1.27
N LEU A 90 -14.33 2.76 1.81
CA LEU A 90 -13.69 3.57 2.83
C LEU A 90 -13.43 4.98 2.33
N HIS A 91 -13.81 5.97 3.12
CA HIS A 91 -13.57 7.37 2.84
C HIS A 91 -12.23 7.83 3.40
N PHE A 92 -11.40 8.40 2.54
CA PHE A 92 -10.12 9.00 2.91
C PHE A 92 -10.09 10.46 2.46
N VAL A 93 -9.60 11.33 3.32
CA VAL A 93 -9.44 12.77 3.07
C VAL A 93 -7.97 13.16 3.10
N ARG A 94 -7.51 13.90 2.10
CA ARG A 94 -6.14 14.39 2.07
C ARG A 94 -5.92 15.51 3.09
N SER A 95 -4.97 15.30 3.98
CA SER A 95 -4.53 16.26 4.99
C SER A 95 -3.63 17.36 4.40
N ALA A 96 -3.32 18.37 5.20
CA ALA A 96 -2.38 19.43 4.82
C ALA A 96 -0.94 18.90 4.64
N ASP A 97 -0.58 17.84 5.34
CA ASP A 97 0.75 17.21 5.28
C ASP A 97 0.87 16.23 4.11
N GLY A 98 -0.21 16.06 3.34
CA GLY A 98 -0.24 15.22 2.15
C GLY A 98 -0.59 13.76 2.40
N GLU A 99 -0.88 13.38 3.64
CA GLU A 99 -1.36 12.05 3.99
C GLU A 99 -2.86 11.93 3.72
N PHE A 100 -3.31 10.73 3.38
CA PHE A 100 -4.72 10.41 3.30
C PHE A 100 -5.16 9.76 4.62
N ILE A 101 -6.10 10.41 5.29
CA ILE A 101 -6.62 10.00 6.59
C ILE A 101 -8.00 9.39 6.38
N ALA A 102 -8.18 8.15 6.83
CA ALA A 102 -9.47 7.47 6.79
C ALA A 102 -10.38 7.98 7.91
N ASP A 103 -11.67 8.09 7.64
CA ASP A 103 -12.67 8.39 8.66
C ASP A 103 -12.76 7.28 9.70
N GLU A 104 -12.61 6.02 9.24
CA GLU A 104 -12.55 4.83 10.08
C GLU A 104 -11.27 4.06 9.82
N SER A 105 -10.56 3.68 10.89
CA SER A 105 -9.34 2.89 10.75
C SER A 105 -9.66 1.47 10.31
N VAL A 106 -9.06 1.04 9.20
CA VAL A 106 -9.07 -0.34 8.75
C VAL A 106 -7.70 -0.94 8.97
N TYR A 107 -7.68 -2.16 9.43
CA TYR A 107 -6.46 -2.91 9.70
C TYR A 107 -6.28 -3.99 8.66
N TYR A 108 -5.05 -4.45 8.47
CA TYR A 108 -4.82 -5.61 7.62
C TYR A 108 -5.43 -6.87 8.21
N PRO A 109 -5.88 -7.83 7.36
CA PRO A 109 -6.34 -9.13 7.85
C PRO A 109 -5.20 -9.89 8.53
N ASP A 110 -5.57 -10.78 9.45
CA ASP A 110 -4.64 -11.70 10.08
C ASP A 110 -4.12 -12.75 9.09
N ASP A 111 -3.12 -13.51 9.51
CA ASP A 111 -2.62 -14.73 8.85
C ASP A 111 -2.02 -14.55 7.45
N GLY A 112 -1.48 -13.37 7.14
CA GLY A 112 -0.75 -13.14 5.88
C GLY A 112 -1.62 -13.12 4.63
N VAL A 113 -2.94 -12.93 4.78
CA VAL A 113 -3.85 -12.71 3.64
C VAL A 113 -3.51 -11.39 2.98
N THR A 114 -3.31 -11.42 1.66
CA THR A 114 -3.08 -10.19 0.88
C THR A 114 -4.39 -9.46 0.61
N LEU A 115 -4.27 -8.14 0.44
CA LEU A 115 -5.38 -7.29 0.00
C LEU A 115 -5.15 -6.83 -1.45
N ASN A 116 -6.22 -6.87 -2.25
CA ASN A 116 -6.28 -6.18 -3.51
C ASN A 116 -7.06 -4.88 -3.31
N LEU A 117 -6.41 -3.76 -3.57
CA LEU A 117 -6.96 -2.42 -3.35
C LEU A 117 -7.45 -1.83 -4.66
N ILE A 118 -8.66 -1.28 -4.63
CA ILE A 118 -9.23 -0.46 -5.72
C ILE A 118 -9.62 0.87 -5.11
N SER A 119 -8.99 1.95 -5.56
CA SER A 119 -9.28 3.28 -5.08
C SER A 119 -9.69 4.20 -6.22
N TYR A 120 -10.52 5.19 -5.93
CA TYR A 120 -11.06 6.12 -6.92
C TYR A 120 -11.25 7.53 -6.37
N TYR A 121 -11.23 8.50 -7.27
CA TYR A 121 -11.48 9.91 -7.01
C TYR A 121 -12.49 10.47 -8.03
N PRO A 122 -13.34 11.40 -7.66
CA PRO A 122 -13.63 11.84 -6.30
C PRO A 122 -14.50 10.83 -5.53
N TYR A 123 -14.41 10.85 -4.20
CA TYR A 123 -15.24 10.01 -3.33
C TYR A 123 -16.73 10.20 -3.62
N ARG A 124 -17.47 9.12 -3.52
CA ARG A 124 -18.93 9.08 -3.64
C ARG A 124 -19.49 8.15 -2.57
N GLU A 125 -20.45 8.65 -1.82
CA GLU A 125 -21.06 7.92 -0.69
C GLU A 125 -21.68 6.58 -1.14
N GLU A 126 -22.30 6.56 -2.32
CA GLU A 126 -22.94 5.34 -2.85
C GLU A 126 -21.95 4.27 -3.28
N GLY A 127 -20.72 4.66 -3.62
CA GLY A 127 -19.67 3.74 -4.07
C GLY A 127 -20.10 2.83 -5.22
N VAL A 128 -19.71 1.56 -5.15
CA VAL A 128 -20.16 0.48 -6.04
C VAL A 128 -21.12 -0.40 -5.26
N ALA A 129 -22.35 -0.55 -5.73
CA ALA A 129 -23.34 -1.40 -5.08
C ALA A 129 -22.86 -2.87 -4.99
N MET A 130 -23.26 -3.57 -3.94
CA MET A 130 -22.92 -4.99 -3.76
C MET A 130 -23.50 -5.83 -4.92
N GLY A 131 -22.71 -6.74 -5.45
CA GLY A 131 -23.06 -7.53 -6.63
C GLY A 131 -22.77 -6.85 -7.97
N GLU A 132 -22.42 -5.55 -7.96
CA GLU A 132 -22.09 -4.79 -9.15
C GLU A 132 -20.57 -4.60 -9.30
N SER A 133 -20.14 -4.38 -10.55
CA SER A 133 -18.75 -4.03 -10.87
C SER A 133 -18.60 -2.64 -11.48
N LYS A 134 -19.67 -1.86 -11.47
CA LYS A 134 -19.73 -0.55 -12.13
C LYS A 134 -20.20 0.50 -11.16
N MET A 135 -19.50 1.63 -11.18
CA MET A 135 -19.89 2.85 -10.49
C MET A 135 -20.50 3.81 -11.51
N PRO A 136 -21.70 4.37 -11.27
CA PRO A 136 -22.20 5.44 -12.10
C PRO A 136 -21.36 6.70 -11.92
N VAL A 137 -20.89 7.28 -13.01
CA VAL A 137 -20.08 8.51 -12.99
C VAL A 137 -20.79 9.56 -13.85
N SER A 138 -20.96 10.75 -13.30
CA SER A 138 -21.54 11.90 -14.01
C SER A 138 -20.50 13.00 -14.19
N ILE A 139 -20.58 13.70 -15.31
CA ILE A 139 -19.79 14.90 -15.57
C ILE A 139 -20.67 16.11 -15.29
N GLU A 140 -20.16 17.06 -14.52
CA GLU A 140 -20.83 18.32 -14.26
C GLU A 140 -21.04 19.12 -15.55
N THR A 141 -22.19 19.71 -15.70
CA THR A 141 -22.55 20.43 -16.95
C THR A 141 -21.83 21.77 -17.09
N GLU A 142 -21.51 22.44 -15.98
CA GLU A 142 -20.83 23.74 -15.95
C GLU A 142 -19.34 23.62 -15.67
N GLN A 143 -18.57 23.22 -16.69
CA GLN A 143 -17.12 22.96 -16.59
C GLN A 143 -16.25 24.22 -16.45
N ASN A 144 -16.82 25.41 -16.53
CA ASN A 144 -16.15 26.70 -16.29
C ASN A 144 -16.00 27.02 -14.80
N ILE A 145 -16.66 26.28 -13.93
CA ILE A 145 -16.52 26.35 -12.48
C ILE A 145 -15.39 25.40 -12.06
N PRO A 146 -14.29 25.89 -11.44
CA PRO A 146 -13.12 25.04 -11.14
C PRO A 146 -13.45 23.78 -10.32
N VAL A 147 -14.32 23.89 -9.32
CA VAL A 147 -14.73 22.74 -8.50
C VAL A 147 -15.51 21.69 -9.31
N ASN A 148 -16.37 22.11 -10.23
CA ASN A 148 -17.11 21.19 -11.10
C ASN A 148 -16.18 20.46 -12.06
N TYR A 149 -15.15 21.15 -12.53
CA TYR A 149 -14.11 20.54 -13.35
C TYR A 149 -13.37 19.43 -12.61
N SER A 150 -12.92 19.68 -11.37
CA SER A 150 -12.28 18.69 -10.54
C SER A 150 -13.18 17.50 -10.20
N HIS A 151 -14.45 17.76 -9.87
CA HIS A 151 -15.44 16.70 -9.59
C HIS A 151 -15.80 15.85 -10.82
N SER A 152 -15.53 16.36 -12.02
CA SER A 152 -15.73 15.62 -13.27
C SER A 152 -14.52 14.81 -13.70
N ASP A 153 -13.40 14.93 -13.01
CA ASP A 153 -12.18 14.17 -13.29
C ASP A 153 -12.21 12.86 -12.51
N PHE A 154 -12.50 11.77 -13.20
CA PHE A 154 -12.58 10.46 -12.57
C PHE A 154 -11.25 9.73 -12.68
N LEU A 155 -10.64 9.45 -11.52
CA LEU A 155 -9.36 8.76 -11.40
C LEU A 155 -9.55 7.40 -10.74
N VAL A 156 -8.74 6.42 -11.12
CA VAL A 156 -8.73 5.09 -10.49
C VAL A 156 -7.30 4.61 -10.30
N ALA A 157 -7.02 4.05 -9.14
CA ALA A 157 -5.81 3.33 -8.82
C ALA A 157 -6.14 1.89 -8.39
N THR A 158 -5.29 0.94 -8.73
CA THR A 158 -5.36 -0.44 -8.27
C THR A 158 -4.00 -0.90 -7.77
N LYS A 159 -3.99 -1.72 -6.72
CA LYS A 159 -2.79 -2.36 -6.21
C LYS A 159 -3.15 -3.77 -5.77
N GLU A 160 -2.48 -4.76 -6.34
CA GLU A 160 -2.71 -6.17 -6.04
C GLU A 160 -1.68 -6.70 -5.05
N ASP A 161 -2.01 -7.79 -4.37
CA ASP A 161 -1.13 -8.56 -3.48
C ASP A 161 -0.46 -7.74 -2.38
N VAL A 162 -1.20 -6.79 -1.79
CA VAL A 162 -0.71 -5.94 -0.70
C VAL A 162 -0.64 -6.74 0.59
N LEU A 163 0.58 -6.95 1.08
CA LEU A 163 0.85 -7.58 2.38
C LEU A 163 0.78 -6.54 3.50
N ALA A 164 0.48 -7.02 4.71
CA ALA A 164 0.53 -6.20 5.91
C ALA A 164 1.88 -5.50 6.07
N SER A 165 1.87 -4.17 6.26
CA SER A 165 3.06 -3.34 6.42
C SER A 165 2.76 -2.13 7.29
N GLN A 166 3.76 -1.68 8.04
CA GLN A 166 3.71 -0.41 8.77
C GLN A 166 3.81 0.81 7.84
N GLU A 167 4.35 0.61 6.64
CA GLU A 167 4.49 1.64 5.62
C GLU A 167 3.16 1.86 4.88
N ALA A 168 2.97 3.08 4.39
CA ALA A 168 1.80 3.42 3.59
C ALA A 168 1.90 2.78 2.19
N VAL A 169 0.78 2.27 1.69
CA VAL A 169 0.66 1.75 0.33
C VAL A 169 0.64 2.90 -0.67
N SER A 170 1.59 2.89 -1.60
CA SER A 170 1.61 3.86 -2.71
C SER A 170 0.60 3.45 -3.78
N LEU A 171 -0.36 4.35 -4.06
CA LEU A 171 -1.37 4.22 -5.10
C LEU A 171 -1.13 5.25 -6.21
N THR A 172 -1.02 4.78 -7.45
CA THR A 172 -0.88 5.64 -8.62
C THR A 172 -2.19 5.72 -9.37
N TYR A 173 -2.81 6.89 -9.37
CA TYR A 173 -4.10 7.12 -9.99
C TYR A 173 -3.97 7.46 -11.47
N ASN A 174 -4.86 6.89 -12.27
CA ASN A 174 -4.94 7.11 -13.70
C ASN A 174 -6.27 7.75 -14.07
N HIS A 175 -6.23 8.79 -14.91
CA HIS A 175 -7.45 9.41 -15.46
C HIS A 175 -8.24 8.39 -16.28
N LYS A 176 -9.55 8.35 -16.07
CA LYS A 176 -10.48 7.53 -16.86
C LYS A 176 -11.20 8.34 -17.93
N PHE A 177 -11.15 9.67 -17.83
CA PHE A 177 -11.65 10.59 -18.84
C PHE A 177 -10.50 11.36 -19.49
N PHE A 178 -10.79 11.99 -20.62
CA PHE A 178 -9.87 12.90 -21.30
C PHE A 178 -10.51 14.26 -21.52
N ARG A 179 -9.69 15.32 -21.53
CA ARG A 179 -10.13 16.67 -21.82
C ARG A 179 -9.85 17.02 -23.28
N LEU A 180 -10.86 17.48 -24.00
CA LEU A 180 -10.71 18.08 -25.33
C LEU A 180 -10.75 19.60 -25.22
N LYS A 181 -9.69 20.29 -25.64
CA LYS A 181 -9.63 21.74 -25.75
C LYS A 181 -9.66 22.16 -27.22
N ILE A 182 -10.71 22.85 -27.64
CA ILE A 182 -10.84 23.37 -29.01
C ILE A 182 -10.57 24.88 -28.96
N ALA A 183 -9.56 25.34 -29.69
CA ALA A 183 -9.31 26.77 -29.89
C ALA A 183 -9.82 27.16 -31.30
N LEU A 184 -10.82 28.04 -31.33
CA LEU A 184 -11.30 28.62 -32.57
C LEU A 184 -10.45 29.87 -32.89
N VAL A 185 -9.86 29.90 -34.08
CA VAL A 185 -9.15 31.08 -34.58
C VAL A 185 -10.02 31.71 -35.70
N SER A 186 -10.24 33.01 -35.63
CA SER A 186 -10.84 33.76 -36.74
C SER A 186 -9.85 33.83 -37.89
N GLY A 187 -10.23 33.35 -39.06
CA GLY A 187 -9.50 33.54 -40.32
C GLY A 187 -9.57 34.98 -40.82
#